data_129d557e0eede3794a16374ff7796093
#
_entry.id   129d557e0eede3794a16374ff7796093
#
_cell.length_a   1.000
_cell.length_b   1.000
_cell.length_c   1.000
_cell.angle_alpha   90.00
_cell.angle_beta   90.00
_cell.angle_gamma   90.00
#
_symmetry.space_group_name_H-M   'P 1'
#
loop_
_entity.id
_entity.type
_entity.pdbx_description
1 polymer ?
#
loop_
_entity_poly.entity_id
_entity_poly.type
_entity_poly.pdbx_seq_one_letter_code
_entity_poly.pdbx_strand_id
1 'polypeptide(L)'
;TVPLYSRSVHYGWFNVFSSRQEMTNGETDFLTIFAQQIEMAITIADLFEEVKSQAVTDGLTGLYNRRYFEEYLKKEVTRAMRQQQPFSIVGLDLDHLKQINDKYGHAYGDLAIKTVANVLKKNARSIDTAARMGGEEFNVILPGVDSNGAMIAAERIRKALESEQLDTIGHITASIGVATFLEHSDNIEDILELTDQAMYQSKRNGRNQVTLAKPINETSWQEIAVNTFMDILSKHNIPLNKDVTENLKNKLKTDEVPKEALYTVADMLTQTYNPLHHSGVMKSKVQLAVSLAKRFDLPKDDIDKLRIAMLLYDIGNLMLPADLLQKTAPLTEEERNHIKEHPLIAAREILKPISYIQDVIPIIEHHHENWDGTGYPSKIAKEEIPMTSQIILIVDAYFALTEPRTYRAELTPKQAIELIKQDAGKKWNSTLVEEFISLIDHDI
;
A
#
# COMPACT_ATOMS: atom_id res chain seq x y z
N THR A 1 40.56 -9.81 48.07
CA THR A 1 39.39 -9.12 47.45
C THR A 1 39.86 -8.17 46.40
N VAL A 2 39.38 -8.32 45.18
CA VAL A 2 39.68 -7.49 44.01
C VAL A 2 38.36 -6.92 43.50
N PRO A 3 38.24 -5.58 43.39
CA PRO A 3 37.02 -4.99 42.82
C PRO A 3 36.97 -5.26 41.29
N LEU A 4 35.78 -5.51 40.79
CA LEU A 4 35.53 -5.74 39.38
C LEU A 4 34.82 -4.54 38.72
N TYR A 5 35.37 -3.99 37.67
CA TYR A 5 34.84 -2.83 36.96
C TYR A 5 34.57 -3.15 35.48
N SER A 6 33.54 -2.55 34.91
CA SER A 6 33.36 -2.43 33.49
C SER A 6 33.02 -0.98 33.16
N ARG A 7 33.73 -0.33 32.24
CA ARG A 7 33.53 1.06 31.83
C ARG A 7 33.32 2.06 33.01
N SER A 8 34.11 1.91 34.06
CA SER A 8 34.01 2.72 35.33
C SER A 8 32.80 2.40 36.21
N VAL A 9 31.99 1.42 35.85
CA VAL A 9 30.90 0.93 36.73
C VAL A 9 31.42 -0.21 37.59
N HIS A 10 31.18 -0.15 38.90
CA HIS A 10 31.56 -1.19 39.84
C HIS A 10 30.52 -2.31 39.83
N TYR A 11 30.92 -3.50 39.34
CA TYR A 11 30.05 -4.67 39.25
C TYR A 11 30.03 -5.53 40.50
N GLY A 12 31.10 -5.47 41.30
CA GLY A 12 31.19 -6.28 42.52
C GLY A 12 32.62 -6.53 42.96
N TRP A 13 32.79 -7.59 43.73
CA TRP A 13 34.06 -7.97 44.30
C TRP A 13 34.38 -9.43 43.97
N PHE A 14 35.61 -9.66 43.51
CA PHE A 14 36.17 -11.00 43.41
C PHE A 14 36.89 -11.34 44.73
N ASN A 15 36.38 -12.30 45.46
CA ASN A 15 36.93 -12.69 46.77
C ASN A 15 37.61 -14.04 46.68
N VAL A 16 38.82 -14.12 47.16
CA VAL A 16 39.54 -15.37 47.30
C VAL A 16 39.83 -15.62 48.77
N PHE A 17 39.58 -16.85 49.22
CA PHE A 17 39.84 -17.28 50.59
C PHE A 17 41.03 -18.23 50.57
N SER A 18 42.06 -17.96 51.36
CA SER A 18 43.23 -18.80 51.56
C SER A 18 43.27 -19.34 53.00
N SER A 19 43.71 -20.58 53.14
CA SER A 19 43.98 -21.19 54.47
C SER A 19 45.34 -20.76 55.04
N ARG A 20 46.16 -20.04 54.29
CA ARG A 20 47.44 -19.50 54.69
C ARG A 20 47.31 -18.05 55.11
N GLN A 21 48.17 -17.61 56.05
CA GLN A 21 48.16 -16.22 56.57
C GLN A 21 48.61 -15.17 55.53
N GLU A 22 49.48 -15.55 54.58
CA GLU A 22 49.95 -14.68 53.50
C GLU A 22 49.96 -15.38 52.16
N MET A 23 49.67 -14.65 51.10
CA MET A 23 49.75 -15.11 49.74
C MET A 23 51.13 -14.75 49.15
N THR A 24 51.67 -15.63 48.31
CA THR A 24 52.91 -15.35 47.56
C THR A 24 52.65 -14.31 46.48
N ASN A 25 53.70 -13.59 46.05
CA ASN A 25 53.60 -12.63 44.96
C ASN A 25 53.01 -13.29 43.67
N GLY A 26 53.44 -14.49 43.35
CA GLY A 26 52.91 -15.21 42.17
C GLY A 26 51.43 -15.56 42.25
N GLU A 27 50.91 -15.87 43.46
CA GLU A 27 49.47 -16.10 43.70
C GLU A 27 48.67 -14.77 43.59
N THR A 28 49.25 -13.67 44.01
CA THR A 28 48.65 -12.32 43.90
C THR A 28 48.59 -11.89 42.43
N ASP A 29 49.68 -12.10 41.69
CA ASP A 29 49.75 -11.78 40.27
C ASP A 29 48.74 -12.63 39.48
N PHE A 30 48.65 -13.93 39.77
CA PHE A 30 47.66 -14.84 39.13
C PHE A 30 46.22 -14.33 39.38
N LEU A 31 45.89 -13.97 40.60
CA LEU A 31 44.57 -13.47 40.96
C LEU A 31 44.26 -12.11 40.28
N THR A 32 45.25 -11.26 40.11
CA THR A 32 45.11 -9.98 39.44
C THR A 32 44.83 -10.21 37.94
N ILE A 33 45.58 -11.13 37.31
CA ILE A 33 45.34 -11.50 35.90
C ILE A 33 43.95 -12.14 35.72
N PHE A 34 43.54 -12.98 36.67
CA PHE A 34 42.24 -13.65 36.64
C PHE A 34 41.08 -12.63 36.79
N ALA A 35 41.23 -11.68 37.71
CA ALA A 35 40.27 -10.57 37.86
C ALA A 35 40.15 -9.71 36.60
N GLN A 36 41.28 -9.40 35.94
CA GLN A 36 41.30 -8.67 34.67
C GLN A 36 40.58 -9.44 33.53
N GLN A 37 40.71 -10.78 33.51
CA GLN A 37 39.98 -11.58 32.53
C GLN A 37 38.46 -11.60 32.78
N ILE A 38 38.02 -11.58 34.04
CA ILE A 38 36.62 -11.46 34.39
C ILE A 38 36.10 -10.08 33.99
N GLU A 39 36.85 -8.99 34.26
CA GLU A 39 36.48 -7.64 33.83
C GLU A 39 36.36 -7.52 32.34
N MET A 40 37.29 -8.14 31.58
CA MET A 40 37.24 -8.19 30.12
C MET A 40 36.00 -8.96 29.62
N ALA A 41 35.68 -10.10 30.24
CA ALA A 41 34.49 -10.88 29.90
C ALA A 41 33.18 -10.11 30.16
N ILE A 42 33.08 -9.39 31.29
CA ILE A 42 31.95 -8.50 31.60
C ILE A 42 31.85 -7.38 30.55
N THR A 43 32.98 -6.74 30.23
CA THR A 43 33.01 -5.65 29.24
C THR A 43 32.57 -6.14 27.84
N ILE A 44 32.99 -7.36 27.42
CA ILE A 44 32.58 -7.96 26.15
C ILE A 44 31.06 -8.25 26.19
N ALA A 45 30.55 -8.79 27.28
CA ALA A 45 29.11 -9.06 27.45
C ALA A 45 28.28 -7.78 27.36
N ASP A 46 28.70 -6.70 28.04
CA ASP A 46 28.04 -5.38 27.97
C ASP A 46 28.06 -4.81 26.56
N LEU A 47 29.21 -4.88 25.87
CA LEU A 47 29.36 -4.44 24.50
C LEU A 47 28.43 -5.24 23.56
N PHE A 48 28.35 -6.54 23.76
CA PHE A 48 27.50 -7.42 22.95
C PHE A 48 26.01 -7.07 23.13
N GLU A 49 25.56 -6.87 24.37
CA GLU A 49 24.17 -6.43 24.65
C GLU A 49 23.88 -5.03 24.11
N GLU A 50 24.86 -4.10 24.17
CA GLU A 50 24.71 -2.76 23.59
C GLU A 50 24.59 -2.82 22.06
N VAL A 51 25.46 -3.57 21.38
CA VAL A 51 25.42 -3.77 19.92
C VAL A 51 24.10 -4.44 19.51
N LYS A 52 23.67 -5.45 20.26
CA LYS A 52 22.40 -6.14 20.03
C LYS A 52 21.22 -5.19 20.20
N SER A 53 21.21 -4.37 21.25
CA SER A 53 20.18 -3.35 21.48
C SER A 53 20.12 -2.34 20.34
N GLN A 54 21.28 -1.78 19.92
CA GLN A 54 21.36 -0.86 18.79
C GLN A 54 20.91 -1.50 17.45
N ALA A 55 21.12 -2.81 17.29
CA ALA A 55 20.69 -3.53 16.09
C ALA A 55 19.17 -3.73 16.01
N VAL A 56 18.44 -3.67 17.12
CA VAL A 56 16.99 -4.01 17.17
C VAL A 56 16.09 -2.86 17.59
N THR A 57 16.63 -1.73 18.07
CA THR A 57 15.84 -0.57 18.50
C THR A 57 16.03 0.65 17.60
N ASP A 58 15.05 1.54 17.59
CA ASP A 58 15.11 2.87 16.95
C ASP A 58 15.82 3.85 17.89
N GLY A 59 16.85 4.52 17.40
CA GLY A 59 17.71 5.40 18.20
C GLY A 59 17.02 6.65 18.75
N LEU A 60 15.93 7.14 18.14
CA LEU A 60 15.18 8.30 18.60
C LEU A 60 14.20 7.96 19.72
N THR A 61 13.51 6.81 19.57
CA THR A 61 12.35 6.44 20.39
C THR A 61 12.66 5.34 21.41
N GLY A 62 13.69 4.52 21.16
CA GLY A 62 13.99 3.33 21.94
C GLY A 62 12.87 2.28 21.92
N LEU A 63 11.96 2.34 20.94
CA LEU A 63 11.09 1.24 20.54
C LEU A 63 11.88 0.27 19.65
N TYR A 64 11.30 -0.89 19.36
CA TYR A 64 11.87 -1.75 18.33
C TYR A 64 11.91 -1.04 16.97
N ASN A 65 12.90 -1.37 16.15
CA ASN A 65 12.97 -0.87 14.78
C ASN A 65 12.18 -1.79 13.82
N ARG A 66 12.01 -1.34 12.57
CA ARG A 66 11.32 -2.06 11.51
C ARG A 66 11.83 -3.49 11.31
N ARG A 67 13.15 -3.67 11.31
CA ARG A 67 13.76 -4.99 11.11
C ARG A 67 13.35 -5.99 12.20
N TYR A 68 13.39 -5.59 13.46
CA TYR A 68 12.96 -6.44 14.56
C TYR A 68 11.46 -6.77 14.48
N PHE A 69 10.63 -5.77 14.12
CA PHE A 69 9.20 -5.96 13.91
C PHE A 69 8.94 -7.05 12.87
N GLU A 70 9.57 -6.97 11.70
CA GLU A 70 9.42 -7.96 10.61
C GLU A 70 9.89 -9.38 11.03
N GLU A 71 10.99 -9.47 11.79
CA GLU A 71 11.48 -10.75 12.32
C GLU A 71 10.53 -11.34 13.37
N TYR A 72 9.98 -10.52 14.26
CA TYR A 72 9.04 -10.95 15.28
C TYR A 72 7.69 -11.35 14.65
N LEU A 73 7.22 -10.60 13.70
CA LEU A 73 5.97 -10.86 12.98
C LEU A 73 5.97 -12.26 12.33
N LYS A 74 7.05 -12.66 11.66
CA LYS A 74 7.19 -14.02 11.09
C LYS A 74 7.06 -15.13 12.14
N LYS A 75 7.59 -14.90 13.34
CA LYS A 75 7.48 -15.85 14.45
C LYS A 75 6.04 -15.92 14.96
N GLU A 76 5.37 -14.76 15.06
CA GLU A 76 4.00 -14.67 15.53
C GLU A 76 3.00 -15.31 14.55
N VAL A 77 3.18 -15.13 13.24
CA VAL A 77 2.41 -15.85 12.20
C VAL A 77 2.55 -17.37 12.39
N THR A 78 3.78 -17.86 12.55
CA THR A 78 4.03 -19.31 12.77
C THR A 78 3.33 -19.80 14.05
N ARG A 79 3.34 -19.00 15.12
CA ARG A 79 2.67 -19.30 16.37
C ARG A 79 1.14 -19.34 16.20
N ALA A 80 0.59 -18.31 15.58
CA ALA A 80 -0.85 -18.15 15.35
C ALA A 80 -1.42 -19.29 14.53
N MET A 81 -0.76 -19.64 13.43
CA MET A 81 -1.15 -20.77 12.57
C MET A 81 -1.14 -22.10 13.33
N ARG A 82 -0.09 -22.36 14.14
CA ARG A 82 0.01 -23.61 14.91
C ARG A 82 -1.03 -23.70 16.03
N GLN A 83 -1.31 -22.58 16.70
CA GLN A 83 -2.20 -22.55 17.87
C GLN A 83 -3.65 -22.25 17.49
N GLN A 84 -3.92 -21.85 16.25
CA GLN A 84 -5.23 -21.34 15.79
C GLN A 84 -5.75 -20.21 16.69
N GLN A 85 -4.82 -19.32 17.10
CA GLN A 85 -5.12 -18.14 17.91
C GLN A 85 -4.78 -16.88 17.14
N PRO A 86 -5.68 -15.90 17.06
CA PRO A 86 -5.44 -14.68 16.34
C PRO A 86 -4.33 -13.84 17.01
N PHE A 87 -3.78 -12.92 16.25
CA PHE A 87 -3.07 -11.76 16.74
C PHE A 87 -3.48 -10.55 15.93
N SER A 88 -3.35 -9.37 16.50
CA SER A 88 -3.71 -8.14 15.83
C SER A 88 -2.51 -7.24 15.60
N ILE A 89 -2.56 -6.45 14.53
CA ILE A 89 -1.64 -5.36 14.26
C ILE A 89 -2.40 -4.05 14.43
N VAL A 90 -1.78 -3.12 15.15
CA VAL A 90 -2.25 -1.75 15.31
C VAL A 90 -1.22 -0.84 14.67
N GLY A 91 -1.57 -0.27 13.52
CA GLY A 91 -0.77 0.73 12.81
C GLY A 91 -1.16 2.14 13.25
N LEU A 92 -0.18 2.99 13.52
CA LEU A 92 -0.37 4.38 13.94
C LEU A 92 0.45 5.31 13.06
N ASP A 93 -0.12 6.46 12.75
CA ASP A 93 0.59 7.57 12.11
C ASP A 93 0.27 8.86 12.87
N LEU A 94 1.33 9.59 13.23
CA LEU A 94 1.21 10.84 13.98
C LEU A 94 0.62 11.95 13.08
N ASP A 95 -0.53 12.47 13.47
CA ASP A 95 -1.23 13.48 12.71
C ASP A 95 -0.45 14.80 12.65
N HIS A 96 -0.36 15.38 11.46
CA HIS A 96 0.17 16.73 11.24
C HIS A 96 1.65 16.96 11.62
N LEU A 97 2.49 15.92 11.66
CA LEU A 97 3.93 16.07 12.00
C LEU A 97 4.63 17.10 11.09
N LYS A 98 4.33 17.10 9.79
CA LYS A 98 4.88 18.09 8.86
C LYS A 98 4.56 19.53 9.29
N GLN A 99 3.33 19.80 9.73
CA GLN A 99 2.94 21.14 10.20
C GLN A 99 3.66 21.52 11.50
N ILE A 100 3.89 20.54 12.39
CA ILE A 100 4.68 20.75 13.61
C ILE A 100 6.12 21.11 13.22
N ASN A 101 6.75 20.35 12.33
CA ASN A 101 8.10 20.62 11.85
C ASN A 101 8.22 22.00 11.18
N ASP A 102 7.28 22.32 10.29
CA ASP A 102 7.29 23.57 9.53
C ASP A 102 7.12 24.78 10.44
N LYS A 103 6.30 24.65 11.50
CA LYS A 103 5.98 25.75 12.42
C LYS A 103 6.97 25.91 13.60
N TYR A 104 7.44 24.80 14.15
CA TYR A 104 8.22 24.80 15.40
C TYR A 104 9.63 24.23 15.24
N GLY A 105 9.95 23.64 14.09
CA GLY A 105 11.25 23.02 13.82
C GLY A 105 11.31 21.52 14.17
N HIS A 106 12.28 20.83 13.60
CA HIS A 106 12.45 19.37 13.72
C HIS A 106 12.61 18.87 15.15
N ALA A 107 13.20 19.68 16.05
CA ALA A 107 13.34 19.29 17.46
C ALA A 107 11.97 19.06 18.16
N TYR A 108 10.97 19.83 17.78
CA TYR A 108 9.61 19.66 18.28
C TYR A 108 8.89 18.47 17.62
N GLY A 109 9.17 18.19 16.36
CA GLY A 109 8.72 16.95 15.71
C GLY A 109 9.30 15.71 16.38
N ASP A 110 10.58 15.72 16.70
CA ASP A 110 11.23 14.65 17.45
C ASP A 110 10.63 14.47 18.86
N LEU A 111 10.25 15.57 19.51
CA LEU A 111 9.55 15.52 20.80
C LEU A 111 8.17 14.86 20.66
N ALA A 112 7.41 15.21 19.64
CA ALA A 112 6.12 14.59 19.35
C ALA A 112 6.26 13.08 19.08
N ILE A 113 7.24 12.67 18.26
CA ILE A 113 7.57 11.26 17.98
C ILE A 113 7.95 10.52 19.27
N LYS A 114 8.79 11.11 20.14
CA LYS A 114 9.16 10.52 21.45
C LYS A 114 7.94 10.38 22.37
N THR A 115 7.01 11.32 22.30
CA THR A 115 5.78 11.25 23.11
C THR A 115 4.91 10.08 22.67
N VAL A 116 4.71 9.87 21.35
CA VAL A 116 4.04 8.67 20.83
C VAL A 116 4.70 7.40 21.36
N ALA A 117 6.03 7.31 21.26
CA ALA A 117 6.78 6.15 21.74
C ALA A 117 6.59 5.88 23.24
N ASN A 118 6.59 6.94 24.06
CA ASN A 118 6.36 6.82 25.49
C ASN A 118 4.94 6.35 25.83
N VAL A 119 3.94 6.84 25.09
CA VAL A 119 2.55 6.37 25.24
C VAL A 119 2.45 4.90 24.84
N LEU A 120 3.07 4.48 23.74
CA LEU A 120 3.09 3.08 23.34
C LEU A 120 3.74 2.19 24.40
N LYS A 121 4.92 2.57 24.92
CA LYS A 121 5.61 1.83 26.00
C LYS A 121 4.75 1.67 27.27
N LYS A 122 4.02 2.71 27.65
CA LYS A 122 3.14 2.69 28.85
C LYS A 122 1.89 1.83 28.66
N ASN A 123 1.40 1.69 27.41
CA ASN A 123 0.15 1.00 27.10
C ASN A 123 0.35 -0.42 26.55
N ALA A 124 1.55 -0.79 26.11
CA ALA A 124 1.90 -2.13 25.66
C ALA A 124 2.12 -3.07 26.87
N ARG A 125 1.68 -4.33 26.71
CA ARG A 125 1.98 -5.43 27.63
C ARG A 125 3.41 -5.93 27.38
N SER A 126 3.96 -6.70 28.30
CA SER A 126 5.31 -7.29 28.14
C SER A 126 5.46 -8.23 26.94
N ILE A 127 4.33 -8.80 26.44
CA ILE A 127 4.29 -9.67 25.27
C ILE A 127 4.01 -8.91 23.96
N ASP A 128 3.54 -7.66 24.06
CA ASP A 128 3.26 -6.83 22.89
C ASP A 128 4.58 -6.30 22.30
N THR A 129 4.62 -6.16 20.99
CA THR A 129 5.80 -5.64 20.31
C THR A 129 5.46 -4.32 19.63
N ALA A 130 5.93 -3.21 20.24
CA ALA A 130 5.78 -1.87 19.67
C ALA A 130 7.06 -1.47 18.92
N ALA A 131 6.93 -1.02 17.69
CA ALA A 131 8.03 -0.64 16.80
C ALA A 131 7.77 0.68 16.08
N ARG A 132 8.85 1.40 15.76
CA ARG A 132 8.82 2.52 14.81
C ARG A 132 9.20 2.01 13.44
N MET A 133 8.31 2.22 12.46
CA MET A 133 8.50 1.75 11.10
C MET A 133 9.34 2.72 10.26
N GLY A 134 9.27 4.00 10.57
CA GLY A 134 10.02 5.09 9.94
C GLY A 134 9.24 6.41 10.04
N GLY A 135 9.90 7.55 9.94
CA GLY A 135 9.24 8.85 9.99
C GLY A 135 8.31 9.00 11.20
N GLU A 136 7.02 9.05 10.94
CA GLU A 136 5.91 9.24 11.89
C GLU A 136 5.06 7.98 12.11
N GLU A 137 5.50 6.84 11.55
CA GLU A 137 4.73 5.59 11.53
C GLU A 137 5.21 4.61 12.60
N PHE A 138 4.26 3.99 13.27
CA PHE A 138 4.47 3.00 14.32
C PHE A 138 3.53 1.81 14.15
N ASN A 139 4.01 0.61 14.47
CA ASN A 139 3.20 -0.59 14.50
C ASN A 139 3.32 -1.29 15.85
N VAL A 140 2.22 -1.89 16.31
CA VAL A 140 2.17 -2.72 17.51
C VAL A 140 1.58 -4.07 17.18
N ILE A 141 2.31 -5.15 17.48
CA ILE A 141 1.78 -6.52 17.42
C ILE A 141 1.19 -6.86 18.79
N LEU A 142 -0.04 -7.35 18.79
CA LEU A 142 -0.80 -7.78 19.97
C LEU A 142 -1.05 -9.30 19.91
N PRO A 143 -0.15 -10.13 20.47
CA PRO A 143 -0.28 -11.58 20.43
C PRO A 143 -1.52 -12.09 21.16
N GLY A 144 -2.27 -13.02 20.54
CA GLY A 144 -3.46 -13.64 21.15
C GLY A 144 -4.64 -12.67 21.36
N VAL A 145 -4.68 -11.55 20.64
CA VAL A 145 -5.74 -10.55 20.76
C VAL A 145 -6.58 -10.55 19.47
N ASP A 146 -7.88 -10.66 19.61
CA ASP A 146 -8.88 -10.58 18.54
C ASP A 146 -9.15 -9.12 18.13
N SER A 147 -9.98 -8.92 17.12
CA SER A 147 -10.33 -7.59 16.60
C SER A 147 -10.97 -6.67 17.66
N ASN A 148 -11.85 -7.21 18.50
CA ASN A 148 -12.49 -6.44 19.57
C ASN A 148 -11.49 -5.99 20.63
N GLY A 149 -10.64 -6.89 21.09
CA GLY A 149 -9.58 -6.59 22.02
C GLY A 149 -8.57 -5.57 21.50
N ALA A 150 -8.24 -5.69 20.21
CA ALA A 150 -7.33 -4.78 19.52
C ALA A 150 -7.92 -3.37 19.38
N MET A 151 -9.21 -3.25 19.05
CA MET A 151 -9.92 -1.97 19.02
C MET A 151 -9.90 -1.27 20.38
N ILE A 152 -10.14 -2.02 21.47
CA ILE A 152 -10.08 -1.48 22.84
C ILE A 152 -8.64 -0.98 23.15
N ALA A 153 -7.63 -1.75 22.78
CA ALA A 153 -6.23 -1.37 22.99
C ALA A 153 -5.85 -0.14 22.17
N ALA A 154 -6.24 -0.09 20.90
CA ALA A 154 -5.99 1.02 20.00
C ALA A 154 -6.67 2.32 20.47
N GLU A 155 -7.93 2.24 20.89
CA GLU A 155 -8.68 3.39 21.40
C GLU A 155 -8.09 3.91 22.73
N ARG A 156 -7.57 3.02 23.59
CA ARG A 156 -6.83 3.41 24.79
C ARG A 156 -5.56 4.18 24.44
N ILE A 157 -4.79 3.72 23.43
CA ILE A 157 -3.59 4.40 22.93
C ILE A 157 -3.98 5.76 22.36
N ARG A 158 -5.01 5.82 21.51
CA ARG A 158 -5.49 7.08 20.91
C ARG A 158 -5.83 8.12 21.99
N LYS A 159 -6.64 7.75 22.98
CA LYS A 159 -7.04 8.64 24.08
C LYS A 159 -5.84 9.06 24.95
N ALA A 160 -4.90 8.16 25.18
CA ALA A 160 -3.69 8.48 25.90
C ALA A 160 -2.84 9.52 25.14
N LEU A 161 -2.72 9.42 23.82
CA LEU A 161 -2.04 10.41 22.98
C LEU A 161 -2.78 11.75 23.00
N GLU A 162 -4.09 11.75 22.81
CA GLU A 162 -4.92 12.96 22.81
C GLU A 162 -4.84 13.71 24.16
N SER A 163 -4.63 12.99 25.25
CA SER A 163 -4.50 13.59 26.59
C SER A 163 -3.09 14.16 26.89
N GLU A 164 -2.07 13.79 26.10
CA GLU A 164 -0.73 14.35 26.27
C GLU A 164 -0.73 15.82 25.82
N GLN A 165 -0.23 16.69 26.70
CA GLN A 165 -0.10 18.12 26.42
C GLN A 165 1.38 18.51 26.40
N LEU A 166 1.82 19.01 25.26
CA LEU A 166 3.19 19.49 25.05
C LEU A 166 3.18 21.02 25.13
N ASP A 167 4.01 21.58 25.99
CA ASP A 167 3.98 23.02 26.35
C ASP A 167 3.91 24.00 25.17
N THR A 168 4.57 23.68 24.07
CA THR A 168 4.66 24.58 22.88
C THR A 168 3.75 24.13 21.74
N ILE A 169 3.57 22.82 21.56
CA ILE A 169 2.85 22.23 20.41
C ILE A 169 1.36 22.13 20.70
N GLY A 170 0.98 21.95 21.98
CA GLY A 170 -0.38 21.60 22.39
C GLY A 170 -0.60 20.09 22.37
N HIS A 171 -1.80 19.66 21.99
CA HIS A 171 -2.14 18.25 21.88
C HIS A 171 -1.63 17.64 20.58
N ILE A 172 -1.25 16.37 20.65
CA ILE A 172 -0.92 15.55 19.49
C ILE A 172 -1.95 14.43 19.34
N THR A 173 -2.23 14.05 18.12
CA THR A 173 -3.17 12.96 17.80
C THR A 173 -2.55 12.00 16.81
N ALA A 174 -3.12 10.82 16.70
CA ALA A 174 -2.73 9.84 15.70
C ALA A 174 -3.94 9.24 15.01
N SER A 175 -3.77 8.93 13.73
CA SER A 175 -4.69 8.09 12.96
C SER A 175 -4.27 6.65 13.10
N ILE A 176 -5.20 5.77 13.46
CA ILE A 176 -4.91 4.39 13.83
C ILE A 176 -5.73 3.42 12.97
N GLY A 177 -5.08 2.39 12.46
CA GLY A 177 -5.70 1.25 11.78
C GLY A 177 -5.48 -0.04 12.55
N VAL A 178 -6.45 -0.93 12.53
CA VAL A 178 -6.39 -2.23 13.22
C VAL A 178 -6.77 -3.34 12.25
N ALA A 179 -5.92 -4.37 12.15
CA ALA A 179 -6.25 -5.61 11.44
C ALA A 179 -5.84 -6.83 12.27
N THR A 180 -6.58 -7.94 12.12
CA THR A 180 -6.43 -9.16 12.92
C THR A 180 -6.19 -10.35 12.02
N PHE A 181 -5.09 -11.04 12.23
CA PHE A 181 -4.72 -12.28 11.54
C PHE A 181 -5.67 -13.41 11.94
N LEU A 182 -6.10 -14.22 10.99
CA LEU A 182 -7.14 -15.26 11.02
C LEU A 182 -8.58 -14.75 11.06
N GLU A 183 -8.83 -13.46 11.31
CA GLU A 183 -10.19 -12.87 11.23
C GLU A 183 -10.40 -12.09 9.93
N HIS A 184 -9.41 -11.28 9.52
CA HIS A 184 -9.50 -10.47 8.30
C HIS A 184 -8.81 -11.13 7.11
N SER A 185 -7.71 -11.85 7.34
CA SER A 185 -6.99 -12.72 6.39
C SER A 185 -6.10 -13.71 7.14
N ASP A 186 -5.71 -14.80 6.49
CA ASP A 186 -4.67 -15.74 6.92
C ASP A 186 -3.32 -15.51 6.21
N ASN A 187 -3.23 -14.47 5.41
CA ASN A 187 -2.03 -13.98 4.76
C ASN A 187 -1.50 -12.74 5.49
N ILE A 188 -0.22 -12.71 5.81
CA ILE A 188 0.37 -11.61 6.59
C ILE A 188 0.55 -10.34 5.78
N GLU A 189 0.84 -10.44 4.49
CA GLU A 189 0.94 -9.33 3.58
C GLU A 189 -0.40 -8.58 3.52
N ASP A 190 -1.50 -9.32 3.44
CA ASP A 190 -2.86 -8.76 3.47
C ASP A 190 -3.15 -8.04 4.79
N ILE A 191 -2.73 -8.61 5.93
CA ILE A 191 -2.97 -7.99 7.25
C ILE A 191 -2.22 -6.67 7.39
N LEU A 192 -0.98 -6.59 6.93
CA LEU A 192 -0.22 -5.33 6.93
C LEU A 192 -0.92 -4.29 6.06
N GLU A 193 -1.34 -4.69 4.87
CA GLU A 193 -2.06 -3.83 3.94
C GLU A 193 -3.40 -3.35 4.50
N LEU A 194 -4.20 -4.26 5.05
CA LEU A 194 -5.48 -3.93 5.69
C LEU A 194 -5.31 -2.97 6.88
N THR A 195 -4.20 -3.12 7.63
CA THR A 195 -3.85 -2.18 8.71
C THR A 195 -3.59 -0.79 8.16
N ASP A 196 -2.81 -0.68 7.06
CA ASP A 196 -2.51 0.59 6.40
C ASP A 196 -3.75 1.23 5.78
N GLN A 197 -4.63 0.44 5.15
CA GLN A 197 -5.91 0.90 4.60
C GLN A 197 -6.82 1.46 5.70
N ALA A 198 -6.94 0.76 6.83
CA ALA A 198 -7.75 1.20 7.97
C ALA A 198 -7.17 2.49 8.58
N MET A 199 -5.84 2.60 8.72
CA MET A 199 -5.16 3.81 9.18
C MET A 199 -5.38 4.98 8.21
N TYR A 200 -5.30 4.73 6.90
CA TYR A 200 -5.60 5.73 5.89
C TYR A 200 -7.06 6.19 5.94
N GLN A 201 -7.99 5.27 6.19
CA GLN A 201 -9.40 5.61 6.40
C GLN A 201 -9.58 6.52 7.62
N SER A 202 -8.85 6.28 8.72
CA SER A 202 -8.82 7.17 9.88
C SER A 202 -8.34 8.58 9.52
N LYS A 203 -7.30 8.69 8.69
CA LYS A 203 -6.82 9.99 8.18
C LYS A 203 -7.88 10.72 7.33
N ARG A 204 -8.63 9.99 6.49
CA ARG A 204 -9.69 10.53 5.64
C ARG A 204 -10.90 11.02 6.42
N ASN A 205 -11.31 10.29 7.44
CA ASN A 205 -12.51 10.56 8.23
C ASN A 205 -12.31 11.63 9.32
N GLY A 206 -11.24 12.43 9.20
CA GLY A 206 -11.02 13.57 10.10
C GLY A 206 -9.87 13.39 11.09
N ARG A 207 -9.09 12.30 10.99
CA ARG A 207 -7.96 11.98 11.90
C ARG A 207 -8.39 11.67 13.33
N ASN A 208 -7.42 11.52 14.24
CA ASN A 208 -7.66 11.29 15.68
C ASN A 208 -8.72 10.21 15.96
N GLN A 209 -8.64 9.10 15.26
CA GLN A 209 -9.61 8.00 15.38
C GLN A 209 -8.97 6.65 15.09
N VAL A 210 -9.69 5.59 15.45
CA VAL A 210 -9.33 4.21 15.20
C VAL A 210 -10.31 3.63 14.18
N THR A 211 -9.81 2.98 13.15
CA THR A 211 -10.60 2.24 12.18
C THR A 211 -10.22 0.77 12.22
N LEU A 212 -11.22 -0.11 12.34
CA LEU A 212 -11.05 -1.55 12.16
C LEU A 212 -11.04 -1.86 10.67
N ALA A 213 -10.07 -2.67 10.23
CA ALA A 213 -10.06 -3.21 8.87
C ALA A 213 -11.32 -4.02 8.59
N LYS A 214 -11.71 -4.08 7.34
CA LYS A 214 -12.74 -5.03 6.87
C LYS A 214 -12.05 -6.27 6.33
N PRO A 215 -12.63 -7.46 6.50
CA PRO A 215 -12.12 -8.67 5.85
C PRO A 215 -12.00 -8.46 4.33
N ILE A 216 -10.99 -9.03 3.71
CA ILE A 216 -10.73 -8.89 2.26
C ILE A 216 -11.99 -9.22 1.44
N ASN A 217 -12.74 -10.24 1.86
CA ASN A 217 -13.97 -10.67 1.18
C ASN A 217 -15.13 -9.65 1.29
N GLU A 218 -15.03 -8.67 2.17
CA GLU A 218 -16.05 -7.62 2.38
C GLU A 218 -15.64 -6.27 1.78
N THR A 219 -14.36 -6.09 1.40
CA THR A 219 -13.92 -4.85 0.75
C THR A 219 -14.52 -4.77 -0.64
N SER A 220 -15.35 -3.78 -0.87
CA SER A 220 -15.98 -3.62 -2.18
C SER A 220 -15.00 -3.09 -3.21
N TRP A 221 -15.16 -3.49 -4.50
CA TRP A 221 -14.35 -2.96 -5.58
C TRP A 221 -14.41 -1.41 -5.65
N GLN A 222 -15.52 -0.80 -5.19
CA GLN A 222 -15.64 0.66 -5.11
C GLN A 222 -14.66 1.26 -4.11
N GLU A 223 -14.51 0.67 -2.92
CA GLU A 223 -13.53 1.13 -1.90
C GLU A 223 -12.11 1.00 -2.42
N ILE A 224 -11.79 -0.11 -3.08
CA ILE A 224 -10.48 -0.30 -3.72
C ILE A 224 -10.25 0.79 -4.77
N ALA A 225 -11.20 1.05 -5.66
CA ALA A 225 -11.09 2.08 -6.69
C ALA A 225 -10.95 3.49 -6.09
N VAL A 226 -11.72 3.82 -5.04
CA VAL A 226 -11.61 5.11 -4.33
C VAL A 226 -10.21 5.30 -3.75
N ASN A 227 -9.71 4.31 -3.03
CA ASN A 227 -8.40 4.37 -2.42
C ASN A 227 -7.31 4.51 -3.48
N THR A 228 -7.42 3.75 -4.58
CA THR A 228 -6.49 3.84 -5.72
C THR A 228 -6.47 5.23 -6.33
N PHE A 229 -7.62 5.83 -6.63
CA PHE A 229 -7.66 7.20 -7.14
C PHE A 229 -7.09 8.21 -6.15
N MET A 230 -7.37 8.08 -4.85
CA MET A 230 -6.82 8.97 -3.84
C MET A 230 -5.30 8.84 -3.71
N ASP A 231 -4.76 7.64 -3.81
CA ASP A 231 -3.32 7.40 -3.82
C ASP A 231 -2.66 7.99 -5.07
N ILE A 232 -3.24 7.75 -6.24
CA ILE A 232 -2.77 8.34 -7.51
C ILE A 232 -2.72 9.87 -7.40
N LEU A 233 -3.80 10.50 -6.91
CA LEU A 233 -3.90 11.95 -6.80
C LEU A 233 -3.02 12.57 -5.69
N SER A 234 -2.58 11.78 -4.72
CA SER A 234 -1.85 12.26 -3.53
C SER A 234 -0.36 11.95 -3.56
N LYS A 235 0.03 10.79 -4.07
CA LYS A 235 1.40 10.28 -4.00
C LYS A 235 2.21 10.48 -5.29
N HIS A 236 1.53 10.61 -6.42
CA HIS A 236 2.18 10.76 -7.71
C HIS A 236 2.16 12.22 -8.17
N ASN A 237 3.32 12.72 -8.66
CA ASN A 237 3.44 14.02 -9.32
C ASN A 237 2.80 13.97 -10.72
N ILE A 238 1.52 13.59 -10.80
CA ILE A 238 0.79 13.66 -12.05
C ILE A 238 0.62 15.14 -12.41
N PRO A 239 0.91 15.56 -13.64
CA PRO A 239 0.86 16.94 -14.07
C PRO A 239 -0.60 17.43 -14.24
N LEU A 240 -1.40 17.33 -13.18
CA LEU A 240 -2.76 17.86 -13.15
C LEU A 240 -2.77 19.28 -12.56
N ASN A 241 -3.65 20.11 -13.07
CA ASN A 241 -3.93 21.41 -12.48
C ASN A 241 -4.45 21.22 -11.02
N LYS A 242 -4.02 22.09 -10.10
CA LYS A 242 -4.44 22.03 -8.69
C LYS A 242 -5.95 22.04 -8.51
N ASP A 243 -6.66 22.87 -9.30
CA ASP A 243 -8.13 22.97 -9.23
C ASP A 243 -8.80 21.66 -9.65
N VAL A 244 -8.28 20.99 -10.68
CA VAL A 244 -8.77 19.67 -11.12
C VAL A 244 -8.51 18.63 -10.03
N THR A 245 -7.30 18.59 -9.47
CA THR A 245 -6.95 17.66 -8.40
C THR A 245 -7.83 17.82 -7.17
N GLU A 246 -8.09 19.07 -6.74
CA GLU A 246 -8.92 19.35 -5.58
C GLU A 246 -10.40 18.98 -5.83
N ASN A 247 -10.91 19.23 -7.04
CA ASN A 247 -12.27 18.84 -7.44
C ASN A 247 -12.42 17.30 -7.43
N LEU A 248 -11.44 16.56 -7.97
CA LEU A 248 -11.43 15.10 -7.97
C LEU A 248 -11.40 14.55 -6.53
N LYS A 249 -10.53 15.09 -5.69
CA LYS A 249 -10.45 14.70 -4.26
C LYS A 249 -11.76 14.96 -3.53
N ASN A 250 -12.42 16.10 -3.79
CA ASN A 250 -13.69 16.43 -3.14
C ASN A 250 -14.82 15.46 -3.53
N LYS A 251 -14.84 14.96 -4.78
CA LYS A 251 -15.82 13.95 -5.22
C LYS A 251 -15.62 12.59 -4.54
N LEU A 252 -14.42 12.30 -4.08
CA LEU A 252 -14.05 11.02 -3.43
C LEU A 252 -14.10 11.07 -1.89
N LYS A 253 -14.42 12.21 -1.28
CA LYS A 253 -14.39 12.43 0.19
C LYS A 253 -15.65 11.99 0.94
N THR A 254 -16.65 11.40 0.31
CA THR A 254 -17.88 10.96 0.98
C THR A 254 -17.71 9.58 1.63
N ASP A 255 -18.43 9.30 2.72
CA ASP A 255 -18.35 8.04 3.45
C ASP A 255 -18.75 6.82 2.60
N GLU A 256 -19.70 7.00 1.68
CA GLU A 256 -20.00 6.04 0.62
C GLU A 256 -19.89 6.75 -0.73
N VAL A 257 -18.86 6.44 -1.50
CA VAL A 257 -18.68 6.98 -2.85
C VAL A 257 -19.57 6.20 -3.82
N PRO A 258 -20.58 6.85 -4.43
CA PRO A 258 -21.42 6.19 -5.42
C PRO A 258 -20.60 5.74 -6.63
N LYS A 259 -21.00 4.64 -7.27
CA LYS A 259 -20.35 4.14 -8.52
C LYS A 259 -20.26 5.23 -9.58
N GLU A 260 -21.27 6.07 -9.68
CA GLU A 260 -21.35 7.20 -10.60
C GLU A 260 -20.24 8.23 -10.39
N ALA A 261 -19.83 8.45 -9.13
CA ALA A 261 -18.70 9.32 -8.84
C ALA A 261 -17.37 8.77 -9.36
N LEU A 262 -17.15 7.46 -9.26
CA LEU A 262 -15.96 6.79 -9.80
C LEU A 262 -15.90 6.92 -11.33
N TYR A 263 -17.01 6.68 -12.02
CA TYR A 263 -17.09 6.88 -13.48
C TYR A 263 -16.81 8.33 -13.85
N THR A 264 -17.38 9.27 -13.09
CA THR A 264 -17.13 10.72 -13.31
C THR A 264 -15.65 11.07 -13.12
N VAL A 265 -15.01 10.53 -12.08
CA VAL A 265 -13.57 10.75 -11.83
C VAL A 265 -12.73 10.18 -12.99
N ALA A 266 -13.01 8.97 -13.45
CA ALA A 266 -12.32 8.36 -14.57
C ALA A 266 -12.55 9.16 -15.87
N ASP A 267 -13.77 9.60 -16.18
CA ASP A 267 -14.06 10.49 -17.31
C ASP A 267 -13.26 11.80 -17.23
N MET A 268 -13.22 12.46 -16.06
CA MET A 268 -12.47 13.70 -15.85
C MET A 268 -10.96 13.52 -16.05
N LEU A 269 -10.40 12.41 -15.57
CA LEU A 269 -8.99 12.08 -15.80
C LEU A 269 -8.73 11.83 -17.28
N THR A 270 -9.60 11.10 -17.98
CA THR A 270 -9.50 10.89 -19.42
C THR A 270 -9.58 12.20 -20.21
N GLN A 271 -10.44 13.12 -19.82
CA GLN A 271 -10.56 14.44 -20.46
C GLN A 271 -9.28 15.26 -20.40
N THR A 272 -8.39 15.04 -19.44
CA THR A 272 -7.12 15.78 -19.34
C THR A 272 -6.18 15.49 -20.52
N TYR A 273 -6.22 14.30 -21.08
CA TYR A 273 -5.39 13.90 -22.23
C TYR A 273 -6.22 13.66 -23.53
N ASN A 274 -7.52 13.44 -23.40
CA ASN A 274 -8.44 13.35 -24.54
C ASN A 274 -9.62 14.33 -24.36
N PRO A 275 -9.47 15.58 -24.81
CA PRO A 275 -10.50 16.62 -24.61
C PRO A 275 -11.85 16.32 -25.27
N LEU A 276 -11.91 15.40 -26.25
CA LEU A 276 -13.15 14.97 -26.92
C LEU A 276 -13.87 13.84 -26.17
N HIS A 277 -13.30 13.35 -25.08
CA HIS A 277 -13.96 12.33 -24.26
C HIS A 277 -15.21 12.91 -23.57
N HIS A 278 -16.36 12.25 -23.75
CA HIS A 278 -17.63 12.71 -23.18
C HIS A 278 -17.87 12.10 -21.80
N SER A 279 -18.53 12.89 -20.94
CA SER A 279 -18.97 12.37 -19.63
C SER A 279 -19.99 11.24 -19.80
N GLY A 280 -19.83 10.18 -18.99
CA GLY A 280 -20.68 8.99 -19.00
C GLY A 280 -20.17 7.85 -19.89
N VAL A 281 -19.17 8.09 -20.72
CA VAL A 281 -18.54 7.03 -21.55
C VAL A 281 -17.91 5.95 -20.71
N MET A 282 -17.19 6.32 -19.66
CA MET A 282 -16.57 5.34 -18.78
C MET A 282 -17.61 4.42 -18.13
N LYS A 283 -18.77 4.96 -17.73
CA LYS A 283 -19.88 4.15 -17.23
C LYS A 283 -20.32 3.11 -18.28
N SER A 284 -20.51 3.51 -19.51
CA SER A 284 -20.94 2.62 -20.61
C SER A 284 -19.88 1.56 -20.91
N LYS A 285 -18.58 1.93 -20.94
CA LYS A 285 -17.48 0.98 -21.10
C LYS A 285 -17.47 -0.08 -20.00
N VAL A 286 -17.55 0.33 -18.74
CA VAL A 286 -17.56 -0.60 -17.60
C VAL A 286 -18.79 -1.51 -17.63
N GLN A 287 -19.96 -0.98 -17.95
CA GLN A 287 -21.18 -1.78 -18.06
C GLN A 287 -21.09 -2.85 -19.13
N LEU A 288 -20.62 -2.47 -20.34
CA LEU A 288 -20.43 -3.39 -21.44
C LEU A 288 -19.39 -4.47 -21.14
N ALA A 289 -18.24 -4.09 -20.58
CA ALA A 289 -17.20 -5.02 -20.16
C ALA A 289 -17.71 -6.05 -19.14
N VAL A 290 -18.47 -5.60 -18.14
CA VAL A 290 -19.06 -6.47 -17.11
C VAL A 290 -20.12 -7.39 -17.71
N SER A 291 -20.95 -6.90 -18.62
CA SER A 291 -21.95 -7.73 -19.30
C SER A 291 -21.29 -8.83 -20.13
N LEU A 292 -20.20 -8.49 -20.82
CA LEU A 292 -19.41 -9.46 -21.59
C LEU A 292 -18.72 -10.48 -20.69
N ALA A 293 -18.12 -10.05 -19.58
CA ALA A 293 -17.48 -10.93 -18.60
C ALA A 293 -18.45 -11.96 -18.00
N LYS A 294 -19.70 -11.56 -17.75
CA LYS A 294 -20.76 -12.46 -17.28
C LYS A 294 -21.15 -13.53 -18.29
N ARG A 295 -21.05 -13.25 -19.60
CA ARG A 295 -21.30 -14.25 -20.66
C ARG A 295 -20.24 -15.36 -20.69
N PHE A 296 -19.05 -15.06 -20.17
CA PHE A 296 -17.97 -16.03 -19.99
C PHE A 296 -17.94 -16.64 -18.59
N ASP A 297 -19.00 -16.47 -17.80
CA ASP A 297 -19.11 -16.98 -16.42
C ASP A 297 -17.90 -16.65 -15.54
N LEU A 298 -17.29 -15.47 -15.75
CA LEU A 298 -16.15 -15.07 -14.92
C LEU A 298 -16.54 -14.94 -13.44
N PRO A 299 -15.70 -15.39 -12.51
CA PRO A 299 -15.93 -15.24 -11.09
C PRO A 299 -16.19 -13.78 -10.70
N LYS A 300 -16.94 -13.57 -9.61
CA LYS A 300 -17.25 -12.22 -9.10
C LYS A 300 -15.99 -11.40 -8.87
N ASP A 301 -14.94 -12.02 -8.32
CA ASP A 301 -13.66 -11.39 -8.05
C ASP A 301 -13.00 -10.86 -9.33
N ASP A 302 -12.95 -11.68 -10.38
CA ASP A 302 -12.40 -11.25 -11.69
C ASP A 302 -13.25 -10.14 -12.33
N ILE A 303 -14.57 -10.15 -12.14
CA ILE A 303 -15.45 -9.08 -12.59
C ILE A 303 -15.16 -7.78 -11.79
N ASP A 304 -14.88 -7.87 -10.51
CA ASP A 304 -14.57 -6.71 -9.67
C ASP A 304 -13.18 -6.15 -10.02
N LYS A 305 -12.17 -7.00 -10.27
CA LYS A 305 -10.87 -6.61 -10.84
C LYS A 305 -11.02 -5.94 -12.21
N LEU A 306 -11.86 -6.49 -13.07
CA LEU A 306 -12.15 -5.89 -14.39
C LEU A 306 -12.77 -4.48 -14.26
N ARG A 307 -13.66 -4.26 -13.30
CA ARG A 307 -14.23 -2.91 -13.04
C ARG A 307 -13.13 -1.90 -12.70
N ILE A 308 -12.24 -2.29 -11.79
CA ILE A 308 -11.12 -1.44 -11.39
C ILE A 308 -10.18 -1.21 -12.57
N ALA A 309 -9.84 -2.26 -13.30
CA ALA A 309 -8.97 -2.16 -14.49
C ALA A 309 -9.57 -1.22 -15.54
N MET A 310 -10.87 -1.32 -15.82
CA MET A 310 -11.58 -0.44 -16.75
C MET A 310 -11.55 1.05 -16.36
N LEU A 311 -11.45 1.36 -15.07
CA LEU A 311 -11.32 2.75 -14.61
C LEU A 311 -9.90 3.30 -14.79
N LEU A 312 -8.88 2.42 -14.91
CA LEU A 312 -7.46 2.76 -14.77
C LEU A 312 -6.60 2.37 -15.98
N TYR A 313 -7.11 1.59 -16.96
CA TYR A 313 -6.27 0.99 -18.02
C TYR A 313 -5.45 2.03 -18.80
N ASP A 314 -6.01 3.21 -19.02
CA ASP A 314 -5.39 4.31 -19.75
C ASP A 314 -4.70 5.36 -18.86
N ILE A 315 -4.60 5.13 -17.54
CA ILE A 315 -4.06 6.12 -16.58
C ILE A 315 -2.61 6.53 -16.89
N GLY A 316 -1.85 5.67 -17.56
CA GLY A 316 -0.48 5.96 -18.00
C GLY A 316 -0.38 7.11 -18.99
N ASN A 317 -1.46 7.41 -19.73
CA ASN A 317 -1.52 8.56 -20.64
C ASN A 317 -1.34 9.90 -19.90
N LEU A 318 -1.64 9.98 -18.61
CA LEU A 318 -1.41 11.19 -17.80
C LEU A 318 0.08 11.59 -17.69
N MET A 319 0.99 10.65 -17.92
CA MET A 319 2.44 10.89 -17.87
C MET A 319 3.05 11.17 -19.26
N LEU A 320 2.26 11.03 -20.32
CA LEU A 320 2.70 11.32 -21.70
C LEU A 320 2.51 12.82 -22.03
N PRO A 321 3.35 13.39 -22.93
CA PRO A 321 3.21 14.77 -23.36
C PRO A 321 1.84 15.03 -23.99
N ALA A 322 1.14 16.06 -23.51
CA ALA A 322 -0.22 16.38 -23.99
C ALA A 322 -0.26 16.76 -25.48
N ASP A 323 0.76 17.42 -25.99
CA ASP A 323 0.91 17.77 -27.41
C ASP A 323 1.03 16.53 -28.30
N LEU A 324 1.66 15.45 -27.80
CA LEU A 324 1.73 14.15 -28.47
C LEU A 324 0.33 13.49 -28.57
N LEU A 325 -0.41 13.46 -27.46
CA LEU A 325 -1.73 12.80 -27.40
C LEU A 325 -2.82 13.57 -28.17
N GLN A 326 -2.69 14.89 -28.27
CA GLN A 326 -3.64 15.76 -28.97
C GLN A 326 -3.22 16.12 -30.39
N LYS A 327 -2.16 15.49 -30.91
CA LYS A 327 -1.65 15.73 -32.27
C LYS A 327 -2.68 15.36 -33.32
N THR A 328 -3.00 16.31 -34.22
CA THR A 328 -3.96 16.12 -35.32
C THR A 328 -3.30 15.56 -36.59
N ALA A 329 -1.97 15.78 -36.73
CA ALA A 329 -1.19 15.21 -37.84
C ALA A 329 -0.87 13.72 -37.62
N PRO A 330 -0.60 12.94 -38.67
CA PRO A 330 -0.19 11.55 -38.50
C PRO A 330 1.02 11.41 -37.59
N LEU A 331 0.96 10.45 -36.68
CA LEU A 331 2.05 10.16 -35.74
C LEU A 331 3.22 9.51 -36.49
N THR A 332 4.45 9.91 -36.16
CA THR A 332 5.66 9.18 -36.58
C THR A 332 5.74 7.83 -35.88
N GLU A 333 6.65 6.97 -36.31
CA GLU A 333 6.85 5.66 -35.66
C GLU A 333 7.35 5.80 -34.23
N GLU A 334 8.25 6.75 -33.97
CA GLU A 334 8.76 7.06 -32.63
C GLU A 334 7.62 7.54 -31.71
N GLU A 335 6.79 8.46 -32.18
CA GLU A 335 5.64 8.96 -31.43
C GLU A 335 4.63 7.86 -31.10
N ARG A 336 4.36 6.96 -32.06
CA ARG A 336 3.51 5.79 -31.85
C ARG A 336 4.10 4.84 -30.80
N ASN A 337 5.41 4.61 -30.85
CA ASN A 337 6.08 3.76 -29.88
C ASN A 337 6.03 4.37 -28.49
N HIS A 338 6.19 5.69 -28.37
CA HIS A 338 6.07 6.38 -27.09
C HIS A 338 4.64 6.28 -26.51
N ILE A 339 3.58 6.43 -27.34
CA ILE A 339 2.20 6.22 -26.87
C ILE A 339 1.99 4.76 -26.41
N LYS A 340 2.60 3.79 -27.07
CA LYS A 340 2.51 2.37 -26.67
C LYS A 340 3.15 2.04 -25.33
N GLU A 341 3.85 2.98 -24.71
CA GLU A 341 4.42 2.80 -23.38
C GLU A 341 3.39 2.98 -22.24
N HIS A 342 2.21 3.60 -22.52
CA HIS A 342 1.25 3.91 -21.45
C HIS A 342 0.80 2.71 -20.60
N PRO A 343 0.67 1.46 -21.09
CA PRO A 343 0.32 0.33 -20.23
C PRO A 343 1.44 0.00 -19.24
N LEU A 344 2.71 0.13 -19.70
CA LEU A 344 3.88 -0.07 -18.83
C LEU A 344 4.04 1.07 -17.82
N ILE A 345 3.81 2.32 -18.22
CA ILE A 345 3.81 3.48 -17.33
C ILE A 345 2.73 3.30 -16.26
N ALA A 346 1.50 2.95 -16.66
CA ALA A 346 0.43 2.65 -15.72
C ALA A 346 0.85 1.57 -14.72
N ALA A 347 1.30 0.41 -15.22
CA ALA A 347 1.62 -0.76 -14.43
C ALA A 347 2.80 -0.52 -13.49
N ARG A 348 3.92 0.04 -13.99
CA ARG A 348 5.21 0.06 -13.29
C ARG A 348 5.49 1.35 -12.52
N GLU A 349 4.99 2.48 -13.00
CA GLU A 349 5.28 3.78 -12.40
C GLU A 349 4.14 4.29 -11.52
N ILE A 350 2.88 4.13 -11.96
CA ILE A 350 1.73 4.66 -11.24
C ILE A 350 1.16 3.65 -10.25
N LEU A 351 0.91 2.41 -10.68
CA LEU A 351 0.13 1.44 -9.91
C LEU A 351 1.00 0.48 -9.07
N LYS A 352 2.22 0.16 -9.50
CA LYS A 352 3.11 -0.75 -8.76
C LYS A 352 3.36 -0.38 -7.30
N PRO A 353 3.45 0.92 -6.92
CA PRO A 353 3.60 1.31 -5.52
C PRO A 353 2.34 1.11 -4.66
N ILE A 354 1.21 0.74 -5.27
CA ILE A 354 -0.08 0.54 -4.58
C ILE A 354 -0.28 -0.95 -4.35
N SER A 355 -0.07 -1.42 -3.12
CA SER A 355 0.00 -2.85 -2.79
C SER A 355 -1.32 -3.60 -3.06
N TYR A 356 -2.46 -2.99 -2.74
CA TYR A 356 -3.78 -3.64 -2.77
C TYR A 356 -4.42 -3.78 -4.15
N ILE A 357 -3.74 -3.41 -5.25
CA ILE A 357 -4.21 -3.61 -6.62
C ILE A 357 -3.26 -4.42 -7.48
N GLN A 358 -2.31 -5.13 -6.88
CA GLN A 358 -1.29 -5.87 -7.61
C GLN A 358 -1.91 -6.87 -8.60
N ASP A 359 -3.01 -7.51 -8.25
CA ASP A 359 -3.75 -8.44 -9.12
C ASP A 359 -4.47 -7.78 -10.30
N VAL A 360 -4.65 -6.45 -10.26
CA VAL A 360 -5.24 -5.67 -11.37
C VAL A 360 -4.18 -5.24 -12.37
N ILE A 361 -2.92 -5.11 -11.95
CA ILE A 361 -1.81 -4.65 -12.79
C ILE A 361 -1.62 -5.49 -14.06
N PRO A 362 -1.58 -6.83 -14.01
CA PRO A 362 -1.45 -7.64 -15.22
C PRO A 362 -2.58 -7.42 -16.23
N ILE A 363 -3.80 -7.13 -15.75
CA ILE A 363 -4.94 -6.83 -16.60
C ILE A 363 -4.70 -5.55 -17.39
N ILE A 364 -4.17 -4.52 -16.72
CA ILE A 364 -3.85 -3.21 -17.30
C ILE A 364 -2.61 -3.31 -18.20
N GLU A 365 -1.57 -4.01 -17.79
CA GLU A 365 -0.33 -4.14 -18.56
C GLU A 365 -0.58 -4.79 -19.94
N HIS A 366 -1.51 -5.76 -20.01
CA HIS A 366 -1.74 -6.56 -21.21
C HIS A 366 -2.99 -6.20 -22.03
N HIS A 367 -3.62 -5.05 -21.77
CA HIS A 367 -4.87 -4.68 -22.45
C HIS A 367 -4.71 -4.31 -23.96
N HIS A 368 -3.49 -4.20 -24.44
CA HIS A 368 -3.18 -4.02 -25.87
C HIS A 368 -2.50 -5.23 -26.52
N GLU A 369 -2.51 -6.40 -25.87
CA GLU A 369 -2.05 -7.62 -26.49
C GLU A 369 -3.07 -8.14 -27.50
N ASN A 370 -2.62 -8.54 -28.67
CA ASN A 370 -3.45 -9.13 -29.70
C ASN A 370 -3.49 -10.65 -29.58
N TRP A 371 -4.60 -11.26 -29.89
CA TRP A 371 -4.77 -12.71 -29.84
C TRP A 371 -3.67 -13.51 -30.57
N ASP A 372 -3.16 -12.99 -31.67
CA ASP A 372 -2.10 -13.61 -32.48
C ASP A 372 -0.66 -13.27 -32.02
N GLY A 373 -0.48 -12.55 -30.94
CA GLY A 373 0.83 -12.14 -30.37
C GLY A 373 1.48 -10.96 -31.10
N THR A 374 0.77 -10.25 -31.94
CA THR A 374 1.29 -9.04 -32.62
C THR A 374 1.06 -7.77 -31.83
N GLY A 375 0.49 -7.90 -30.63
CA GLY A 375 0.21 -6.80 -29.69
C GLY A 375 1.43 -6.25 -28.97
N TYR A 376 1.20 -5.52 -27.90
CA TYR A 376 2.22 -4.94 -27.01
C TYR A 376 1.70 -4.88 -25.58
N PRO A 377 2.55 -4.80 -24.55
CA PRO A 377 4.00 -4.64 -24.59
C PRO A 377 4.78 -5.95 -24.65
N SER A 378 4.21 -7.07 -24.18
CA SER A 378 4.90 -8.34 -23.94
C SER A 378 4.83 -9.32 -25.11
N LYS A 379 3.96 -9.07 -26.08
CA LYS A 379 3.69 -9.92 -27.27
C LYS A 379 3.28 -11.35 -26.89
N ILE A 380 2.55 -11.49 -25.77
CA ILE A 380 1.90 -12.74 -25.40
C ILE A 380 0.70 -13.00 -26.31
N ALA A 381 0.30 -14.27 -26.45
CA ALA A 381 -0.71 -14.68 -27.41
C ALA A 381 -1.74 -15.62 -26.80
N LYS A 382 -2.93 -15.63 -27.37
CA LYS A 382 -4.02 -16.56 -27.06
C LYS A 382 -4.37 -16.57 -25.57
N GLU A 383 -4.36 -17.76 -24.95
CA GLU A 383 -4.75 -18.00 -23.57
C GLU A 383 -3.75 -17.44 -22.54
N GLU A 384 -2.56 -17.03 -22.96
CA GLU A 384 -1.61 -16.31 -22.08
C GLU A 384 -2.12 -14.89 -21.76
N ILE A 385 -2.99 -14.33 -22.62
CA ILE A 385 -3.57 -13.01 -22.38
C ILE A 385 -4.74 -13.16 -21.39
N PRO A 386 -4.74 -12.47 -20.24
CA PRO A 386 -5.86 -12.52 -19.30
C PRO A 386 -7.18 -12.23 -20.02
N MET A 387 -8.24 -13.02 -19.77
CA MET A 387 -9.54 -12.82 -20.41
C MET A 387 -10.09 -11.41 -20.17
N THR A 388 -9.85 -10.87 -18.98
CA THR A 388 -10.22 -9.50 -18.61
C THR A 388 -9.50 -8.45 -19.46
N SER A 389 -8.22 -8.66 -19.81
CA SER A 389 -7.47 -7.79 -20.76
C SER A 389 -8.03 -7.85 -22.17
N GLN A 390 -8.42 -9.05 -22.63
CA GLN A 390 -9.06 -9.23 -23.95
C GLN A 390 -10.41 -8.52 -24.01
N ILE A 391 -11.19 -8.54 -22.91
CA ILE A 391 -12.46 -7.81 -22.78
C ILE A 391 -12.22 -6.30 -22.84
N ILE A 392 -11.20 -5.78 -22.16
CA ILE A 392 -10.85 -4.36 -22.23
C ILE A 392 -10.51 -3.97 -23.66
N LEU A 393 -9.66 -4.76 -24.34
CA LEU A 393 -9.23 -4.48 -25.72
C LEU A 393 -10.41 -4.34 -26.69
N ILE A 394 -11.39 -5.25 -26.66
CA ILE A 394 -12.51 -5.21 -27.58
C ILE A 394 -13.49 -4.08 -27.26
N VAL A 395 -13.76 -3.85 -25.96
CA VAL A 395 -14.63 -2.75 -25.52
C VAL A 395 -14.01 -1.40 -25.85
N ASP A 396 -12.72 -1.21 -25.54
CA ASP A 396 -12.03 0.03 -25.87
C ASP A 396 -12.00 0.29 -27.39
N ALA A 397 -11.71 -0.73 -28.18
CA ALA A 397 -11.73 -0.62 -29.63
C ALA A 397 -13.11 -0.22 -30.19
N TYR A 398 -14.20 -0.79 -29.64
CA TYR A 398 -15.56 -0.43 -30.04
C TYR A 398 -15.88 1.04 -29.76
N PHE A 399 -15.62 1.51 -28.55
CA PHE A 399 -15.82 2.92 -28.20
C PHE A 399 -14.86 3.83 -28.97
N ALA A 400 -13.61 3.42 -29.16
CA ALA A 400 -12.68 4.17 -30.00
C ALA A 400 -13.15 4.30 -31.47
N LEU A 401 -13.94 3.37 -31.98
CA LEU A 401 -14.53 3.41 -33.31
C LEU A 401 -15.82 4.23 -33.37
N THR A 402 -16.63 4.22 -32.36
CA THR A 402 -17.97 4.84 -32.30
C THR A 402 -17.98 6.23 -31.64
N GLU A 403 -16.86 6.67 -31.03
CA GLU A 403 -16.72 8.03 -30.50
C GLU A 403 -16.02 8.97 -31.49
N PRO A 404 -16.30 10.28 -31.44
CA PRO A 404 -15.60 11.27 -32.24
C PRO A 404 -14.12 11.35 -31.85
N ARG A 405 -13.24 11.45 -32.85
CA ARG A 405 -11.79 11.65 -32.67
C ARG A 405 -11.33 12.86 -33.49
N THR A 406 -10.26 13.50 -33.06
CA THR A 406 -9.70 14.70 -33.71
C THR A 406 -9.34 14.47 -35.18
N TYR A 407 -9.04 13.23 -35.53
CA TYR A 407 -8.54 12.84 -36.87
C TYR A 407 -9.51 11.93 -37.65
N ARG A 408 -10.69 11.57 -37.09
CA ARG A 408 -11.66 10.66 -37.78
C ARG A 408 -13.09 10.94 -37.26
N ALA A 409 -14.06 10.91 -38.20
CA ALA A 409 -15.46 10.88 -37.83
C ALA A 409 -15.84 9.55 -37.13
N GLU A 410 -16.86 9.58 -36.30
CA GLU A 410 -17.44 8.40 -35.65
C GLU A 410 -18.04 7.45 -36.64
N LEU A 411 -17.93 6.14 -36.39
CA LEU A 411 -18.59 5.11 -37.15
C LEU A 411 -19.92 4.75 -36.47
N THR A 412 -20.87 4.30 -37.31
CA THR A 412 -22.08 3.68 -36.75
C THR A 412 -21.74 2.37 -36.03
N PRO A 413 -22.55 1.93 -35.06
CA PRO A 413 -22.35 0.66 -34.36
C PRO A 413 -22.17 -0.52 -35.34
N LYS A 414 -22.98 -0.58 -36.43
CA LYS A 414 -22.85 -1.62 -37.47
C LYS A 414 -21.50 -1.60 -38.16
N GLN A 415 -20.98 -0.42 -38.53
CA GLN A 415 -19.67 -0.29 -39.18
C GLN A 415 -18.53 -0.70 -38.21
N ALA A 416 -18.64 -0.34 -36.94
CA ALA A 416 -17.66 -0.73 -35.91
C ALA A 416 -17.63 -2.26 -35.73
N ILE A 417 -18.81 -2.90 -35.66
CA ILE A 417 -18.95 -4.36 -35.57
C ILE A 417 -18.31 -5.06 -36.78
N GLU A 418 -18.55 -4.56 -38.00
CA GLU A 418 -17.97 -5.18 -39.22
C GLU A 418 -16.43 -5.09 -39.20
N LEU A 419 -15.85 -4.00 -38.70
CA LEU A 419 -14.39 -3.92 -38.57
C LEU A 419 -13.86 -4.87 -37.49
N ILE A 420 -14.56 -5.01 -36.36
CA ILE A 420 -14.18 -5.94 -35.29
C ILE A 420 -14.24 -7.38 -35.79
N LYS A 421 -15.27 -7.76 -36.58
CA LYS A 421 -15.38 -9.09 -37.23
C LYS A 421 -14.20 -9.44 -38.14
N GLN A 422 -13.70 -8.48 -38.91
CA GLN A 422 -12.59 -8.70 -39.85
C GLN A 422 -11.29 -9.12 -39.16
N ASP A 423 -11.09 -8.70 -37.94
CA ASP A 423 -9.89 -9.00 -37.15
C ASP A 423 -10.11 -10.12 -36.12
N ALA A 424 -11.26 -10.82 -36.13
CA ALA A 424 -11.51 -12.00 -35.31
C ALA A 424 -10.48 -13.11 -35.58
N GLY A 425 -9.96 -13.72 -34.53
CA GLY A 425 -8.89 -14.72 -34.60
C GLY A 425 -7.48 -14.14 -34.80
N LYS A 426 -7.36 -12.81 -35.01
CA LYS A 426 -6.08 -12.09 -35.10
C LYS A 426 -5.91 -11.16 -33.91
N LYS A 427 -6.66 -10.07 -33.89
CA LYS A 427 -6.60 -9.09 -32.83
C LYS A 427 -7.38 -9.54 -31.60
N TRP A 428 -8.53 -10.17 -31.80
CA TRP A 428 -9.40 -10.67 -30.73
C TRP A 428 -9.67 -12.17 -30.87
N ASN A 429 -9.93 -12.82 -29.74
CA ASN A 429 -10.45 -14.18 -29.71
C ASN A 429 -11.79 -14.24 -30.47
N SER A 430 -11.96 -15.21 -31.38
CA SER A 430 -13.17 -15.32 -32.21
C SER A 430 -14.43 -15.51 -31.36
N THR A 431 -14.39 -16.35 -30.33
CA THR A 431 -15.53 -16.56 -29.43
C THR A 431 -15.89 -15.28 -28.68
N LEU A 432 -14.88 -14.50 -28.27
CA LEU A 432 -15.10 -13.19 -27.62
C LEU A 432 -15.81 -12.22 -28.56
N VAL A 433 -15.44 -12.21 -29.86
CA VAL A 433 -16.10 -11.39 -30.87
C VAL A 433 -17.56 -11.81 -31.07
N GLU A 434 -17.85 -13.11 -31.16
CA GLU A 434 -19.21 -13.63 -31.29
C GLU A 434 -20.11 -13.22 -30.15
N GLU A 435 -19.66 -13.41 -28.89
CA GLU A 435 -20.40 -13.02 -27.71
C GLU A 435 -20.57 -11.50 -27.60
N PHE A 436 -19.52 -10.73 -27.95
CA PHE A 436 -19.58 -9.27 -27.97
C PHE A 436 -20.65 -8.76 -28.94
N ILE A 437 -20.71 -9.31 -30.16
CA ILE A 437 -21.69 -8.93 -31.18
C ILE A 437 -23.10 -9.30 -30.72
N SER A 438 -23.28 -10.53 -30.23
CA SER A 438 -24.55 -10.96 -29.66
C SER A 438 -25.06 -10.02 -28.55
N LEU A 439 -24.14 -9.47 -27.73
CA LEU A 439 -24.49 -8.54 -26.68
C LEU A 439 -24.95 -7.18 -27.22
N ILE A 440 -24.23 -6.62 -28.21
CA ILE A 440 -24.57 -5.34 -28.82
C ILE A 440 -25.87 -5.42 -29.61
N ASP A 441 -26.12 -6.52 -30.38
CA ASP A 441 -27.34 -6.70 -31.19
C ASP A 441 -28.61 -6.84 -30.32
N HIS A 442 -28.50 -7.22 -29.07
CA HIS A 442 -29.63 -7.30 -28.11
C HIS A 442 -29.95 -5.97 -27.42
N ASP A 443 -29.00 -5.02 -27.37
CA ASP A 443 -29.18 -3.71 -26.76
C ASP A 443 -29.58 -2.60 -27.77
N ILE A 444 -29.66 -2.92 -29.08
CA ILE A 444 -30.17 -2.06 -30.14
C ILE A 444 -31.59 -2.51 -30.54
#